data_4c0752e0bfbee382400ef22005e01dd8
#
_entry.id   4c0752e0bfbee382400ef22005e01dd8
#
_cell.length_a   1.000
_cell.length_b   1.000
_cell.length_c   1.000
_cell.angle_alpha   90.00
_cell.angle_beta   90.00
_cell.angle_gamma   90.00
#
_symmetry.space_group_name_H-M   'P 1'
#
loop_
_entity.id
_entity.type
_entity.pdbx_description
1 polymer ?
#
loop_
_entity_poly.entity_id
_entity_poly.type
_entity_poly.pdbx_seq_one_letter_code
_entity_poly.pdbx_strand_id
1 'polypeptide(L)'
;PEKRSKARPRSVIFELKDERNAMERVLLHFAHFEKTAERIGENLYSIKVYYDKEDETEIVIRILSFGPMIKVTAPVHFIDLIKQRLIEQKKL
;
A
#
# COMPACT_ATOMS: atom_id res chain seq x y z
N PRO A 1 -18.33 16.79 -9.96
CA PRO A 1 -17.93 15.47 -9.79
C PRO A 1 -17.36 14.84 -10.95
N GLU A 2 -17.68 15.23 -11.97
CA GLU A 2 -17.21 14.59 -13.02
C GLU A 2 -15.84 14.69 -13.24
N LYS A 3 -15.17 15.60 -12.73
CA LYS A 3 -13.83 15.71 -12.99
C LYS A 3 -13.11 14.50 -12.59
N ARG A 4 -13.57 13.75 -11.65
CA ARG A 4 -12.87 12.62 -11.29
C ARG A 4 -12.86 11.62 -12.34
N SER A 5 -13.78 11.58 -13.21
CA SER A 5 -13.84 10.58 -14.21
C SER A 5 -12.69 10.59 -15.16
N LYS A 6 -11.95 11.69 -15.24
CA LYS A 6 -10.90 11.69 -16.15
C LYS A 6 -9.75 10.91 -15.68
N ALA A 7 -9.40 10.93 -14.46
CA ALA A 7 -8.23 10.24 -13.99
C ALA A 7 -8.68 9.01 -13.28
N ARG A 8 -8.28 7.85 -13.75
CA ARG A 8 -8.59 6.65 -13.07
C ARG A 8 -7.77 6.58 -11.83
N PRO A 9 -8.36 6.31 -10.68
CA PRO A 9 -7.58 6.19 -9.46
C PRO A 9 -6.69 4.97 -9.56
N ARG A 10 -5.49 5.09 -9.05
CA ARG A 10 -4.60 3.96 -9.00
C ARG A 10 -4.86 3.24 -7.69
N SER A 11 -4.43 2.00 -7.62
CA SER A 11 -4.60 1.25 -6.39
C SER A 11 -3.43 0.32 -6.18
N VAL A 12 -3.19 -0.03 -4.93
CA VAL A 12 -2.18 -1.01 -4.59
C VAL A 12 -2.83 -2.01 -3.66
N ILE A 13 -2.52 -3.28 -3.85
CA ILE A 13 -3.07 -4.35 -3.03
C ILE A 13 -1.92 -5.01 -2.30
N PHE A 14 -2.08 -5.16 -0.99
CA PHE A 14 -1.06 -5.85 -0.22
C PHE A 14 -1.71 -6.72 0.84
N GLU A 15 -0.96 -7.71 1.28
CA GLU A 15 -1.41 -8.59 2.34
C GLU A 15 -0.76 -8.14 3.63
N LEU A 16 -1.53 -8.15 4.70
CA LEU A 16 -1.06 -7.72 5.99
C LEU A 16 -1.27 -8.81 7.00
N LYS A 17 -0.22 -9.11 7.75
CA LYS A 17 -0.34 -10.06 8.83
C LYS A 17 -0.64 -9.24 10.07
N ASP A 18 -1.79 -9.49 10.68
CA ASP A 18 -2.25 -8.67 11.80
C ASP A 18 -1.59 -9.08 13.09
N GLU A 19 -0.37 -8.58 13.31
CA GLU A 19 0.35 -8.81 14.53
C GLU A 19 0.70 -7.48 15.12
N ARG A 20 0.69 -7.38 16.42
CA ARG A 20 1.05 -6.13 17.13
C ARG A 20 0.26 -4.94 16.65
N ASN A 21 -1.04 -5.14 16.50
CA ASN A 21 -1.94 -4.08 16.06
C ASN A 21 -1.59 -3.53 14.69
N ALA A 22 -1.04 -4.38 13.82
CA ALA A 22 -0.65 -3.94 12.50
C ALA A 22 -1.83 -3.39 11.69
N MET A 23 -3.00 -4.03 11.81
CA MET A 23 -4.16 -3.56 11.09
C MET A 23 -4.54 -2.14 11.50
N GLU A 24 -4.51 -1.86 12.78
CA GLU A 24 -4.84 -0.54 13.27
C GLU A 24 -3.83 0.48 12.77
N ARG A 25 -2.55 0.11 12.75
CA ARG A 25 -1.52 1.00 12.27
C ARG A 25 -1.68 1.30 10.79
N VAL A 26 -2.06 0.27 9.99
CA VAL A 26 -2.29 0.48 8.58
C VAL A 26 -3.45 1.44 8.37
N LEU A 27 -4.54 1.26 9.12
CA LEU A 27 -5.68 2.13 8.95
C LEU A 27 -5.33 3.57 9.29
N LEU A 28 -4.47 3.78 10.27
CA LEU A 28 -4.05 5.12 10.61
C LEU A 28 -3.11 5.72 9.57
N HIS A 29 -2.15 4.94 9.09
CA HIS A 29 -1.19 5.44 8.12
C HIS A 29 -1.82 5.79 6.78
N PHE A 30 -2.90 5.10 6.42
CA PHE A 30 -3.57 5.37 5.16
C PHE A 30 -4.93 6.02 5.37
N ALA A 31 -5.09 6.75 6.47
CA ALA A 31 -6.37 7.35 6.81
C ALA A 31 -6.89 8.30 5.77
N HIS A 32 -5.99 9.01 5.07
CA HIS A 32 -6.41 9.96 4.07
C HIS A 32 -6.77 9.32 2.72
N PHE A 33 -6.59 8.03 2.59
CA PHE A 33 -6.83 7.35 1.32
C PHE A 33 -8.01 6.43 1.43
N GLU A 34 -8.75 6.31 0.34
CA GLU A 34 -9.86 5.38 0.31
C GLU A 34 -9.30 3.98 0.25
N LYS A 35 -9.84 3.07 1.02
CA LYS A 35 -9.30 1.75 1.09
C LYS A 35 -10.36 0.74 1.44
N THR A 36 -10.12 -0.52 1.10
CA THR A 36 -10.97 -1.63 1.49
C THR A 36 -10.10 -2.70 2.09
N ALA A 37 -10.67 -3.48 2.99
CA ALA A 37 -9.93 -4.56 3.63
C ALA A 37 -10.78 -5.81 3.66
N GLU A 38 -10.15 -6.94 3.41
CA GLU A 38 -10.85 -8.20 3.39
C GLU A 38 -10.03 -9.22 4.14
N ARG A 39 -10.67 -9.97 5.04
CA ARG A 39 -9.96 -10.98 5.77
C ARG A 39 -9.83 -12.22 4.88
N ILE A 40 -8.61 -12.66 4.64
CA ILE A 40 -8.39 -13.80 3.76
C ILE A 40 -7.82 -15.01 4.51
N GLY A 41 -7.58 -14.85 5.80
CA GLY A 41 -7.10 -15.97 6.58
C GLY A 41 -7.08 -15.57 8.04
N GLU A 42 -6.56 -16.44 8.88
CA GLU A 42 -6.48 -16.17 10.29
C GLU A 42 -5.40 -15.11 10.48
N ASN A 43 -5.75 -13.95 10.95
CA ASN A 43 -4.84 -12.83 11.14
C ASN A 43 -4.20 -12.37 9.83
N LEU A 44 -4.84 -12.67 8.70
CA LEU A 44 -4.30 -12.25 7.41
C LEU A 44 -5.37 -11.46 6.65
N TYR A 45 -5.01 -10.27 6.23
CA TYR A 45 -5.94 -9.39 5.52
C TYR A 45 -5.37 -8.95 4.19
N SER A 46 -6.26 -8.80 3.21
CA SER A 46 -5.88 -8.21 1.92
C SER A 46 -6.43 -6.80 1.92
N ILE A 47 -5.57 -5.82 1.72
CA ILE A 47 -5.98 -4.43 1.78
C ILE A 47 -5.69 -3.77 0.45
N LYS A 48 -6.68 -3.03 -0.05
CA LYS A 48 -6.53 -2.31 -1.29
C LYS A 48 -6.66 -0.83 -0.98
N VAL A 49 -5.66 -0.06 -1.34
CA VAL A 49 -5.64 1.38 -1.09
C VAL A 49 -5.71 2.08 -2.42
N TYR A 50 -6.61 3.05 -2.54
CA TYR A 50 -6.76 3.84 -3.75
C TYR A 50 -6.02 5.16 -3.56
N TYR A 51 -5.33 5.62 -4.59
CA TYR A 51 -4.56 6.84 -4.49
C TYR A 51 -4.42 7.50 -5.86
N ASP A 52 -4.04 8.76 -5.87
CA ASP A 52 -3.81 9.47 -7.12
C ASP A 52 -2.35 9.35 -7.48
N LYS A 53 -2.06 9.52 -8.76
CA LYS A 53 -0.70 9.38 -9.24
C LYS A 53 0.26 10.25 -8.45
N GLU A 54 -0.18 11.42 -8.03
CA GLU A 54 0.68 12.34 -7.30
C GLU A 54 1.11 11.80 -5.96
N ASP A 55 0.32 10.90 -5.39
CA ASP A 55 0.60 10.37 -4.07
C ASP A 55 1.36 9.05 -4.09
N GLU A 56 1.74 8.60 -5.28
CA GLU A 56 2.36 7.29 -5.41
C GLU A 56 3.64 7.16 -4.59
N THR A 57 4.48 8.17 -4.62
CA THR A 57 5.72 8.11 -3.86
C THR A 57 5.45 8.04 -2.37
N GLU A 58 4.46 8.78 -1.90
CA GLU A 58 4.11 8.73 -0.50
C GLU A 58 3.61 7.36 -0.10
N ILE A 59 2.80 6.73 -0.95
CA ILE A 59 2.30 5.39 -0.68
C ILE A 59 3.46 4.40 -0.58
N VAL A 60 4.42 4.49 -1.49
CA VAL A 60 5.57 3.61 -1.46
C VAL A 60 6.33 3.76 -0.14
N ILE A 61 6.56 4.99 0.30
CA ILE A 61 7.27 5.25 1.52
C ILE A 61 6.53 4.69 2.73
N ARG A 62 5.22 4.87 2.77
CA ARG A 62 4.44 4.37 3.89
C ARG A 62 4.46 2.85 3.94
N ILE A 63 4.37 2.19 2.79
CA ILE A 63 4.41 0.74 2.74
C ILE A 63 5.77 0.23 3.20
N LEU A 64 6.85 0.87 2.77
CA LEU A 64 8.16 0.45 3.18
C LEU A 64 8.37 0.59 4.69
N SER A 65 7.70 1.56 5.29
CA SER A 65 7.87 1.77 6.71
C SER A 65 7.27 0.66 7.57
N PHE A 66 6.40 -0.17 6.99
CA PHE A 66 5.84 -1.28 7.75
C PHE A 66 6.76 -2.50 7.72
N GLY A 67 7.72 -2.51 6.81
CA GLY A 67 8.67 -3.60 6.74
C GLY A 67 8.03 -4.92 6.36
N PRO A 68 8.45 -6.02 6.98
CA PRO A 68 7.99 -7.35 6.57
C PRO A 68 6.54 -7.67 6.89
N MET A 69 5.84 -6.80 7.59
CA MET A 69 4.45 -7.07 7.91
C MET A 69 3.54 -6.94 6.70
N ILE A 70 3.99 -6.26 5.66
CA ILE A 70 3.21 -6.05 4.47
C ILE A 70 3.87 -6.70 3.27
N LYS A 71 3.07 -7.38 2.45
CA LYS A 71 3.57 -7.97 1.23
C LYS A 71 2.71 -7.46 0.09
N VAL A 72 3.29 -6.67 -0.80
CA VAL A 72 2.55 -6.10 -1.92
C VAL A 72 2.34 -7.18 -2.96
N THR A 73 1.08 -7.37 -3.37
CA THR A 73 0.74 -8.42 -4.31
C THR A 73 0.36 -7.89 -5.69
N ALA A 74 -0.02 -6.62 -5.78
CA ALA A 74 -0.39 -6.02 -7.05
C ALA A 74 -0.44 -4.51 -6.89
N PRO A 75 -0.24 -3.76 -7.94
CA PRO A 75 0.11 -4.20 -9.28
C PRO A 75 1.61 -4.44 -9.40
N VAL A 76 2.00 -5.05 -10.51
CA VAL A 76 3.41 -5.41 -10.70
C VAL A 76 4.31 -4.19 -10.70
N HIS A 77 3.90 -3.11 -11.35
CA HIS A 77 4.76 -1.94 -11.43
C HIS A 77 5.01 -1.33 -10.05
N PHE A 78 4.07 -1.48 -9.12
CA PHE A 78 4.27 -0.96 -7.77
C PHE A 78 5.32 -1.81 -7.06
N ILE A 79 5.30 -3.11 -7.29
CA ILE A 79 6.29 -4.01 -6.72
C ILE A 79 7.68 -3.62 -7.22
N ASP A 80 7.78 -3.28 -8.50
CA ASP A 80 9.05 -2.86 -9.06
C ASP A 80 9.54 -1.55 -8.46
N LEU A 81 8.62 -0.62 -8.19
CA LEU A 81 8.99 0.63 -7.56
C LEU A 81 9.58 0.39 -6.17
N ILE A 82 8.98 -0.52 -5.42
CA ILE A 82 9.46 -0.84 -4.10
C ILE A 82 10.86 -1.46 -4.19
N LYS A 83 11.07 -2.34 -5.15
CA LYS A 83 12.36 -2.98 -5.31
C LYS A 83 13.42 -1.96 -5.67
N GLN A 84 13.09 -1.01 -6.52
CA GLN A 84 14.04 0.01 -6.91
C GLN A 84 14.43 0.86 -5.71
N ARG A 85 13.47 1.21 -4.86
CA ARG A 85 13.78 2.00 -3.69
C ARG A 85 14.70 1.26 -2.76
N LEU A 86 14.48 -0.04 -2.57
CA LEU A 86 15.32 -0.83 -1.70
C LEU A 86 16.73 -0.92 -2.26
N ILE A 87 16.86 -1.05 -3.57
CA ILE A 87 18.18 -1.12 -4.19
C ILE A 87 18.91 0.21 -4.02
N GLU A 88 18.22 1.32 -4.19
CA GLU A 88 18.83 2.62 -4.02
C GLU A 88 19.32 2.83 -2.60
N GLN A 89 18.56 2.36 -1.64
CA GLN A 89 18.97 2.49 -0.25
C GLN A 89 20.21 1.68 0.03
N LYS A 90 20.32 0.52 -0.60
CA LYS A 90 21.50 -0.30 -0.35
C LYS A 90 22.75 0.29 -0.94
N LYS A 91 22.66 1.09 -1.95
CA LYS A 91 23.82 1.68 -2.54
C LYS A 91 24.44 2.77 -1.68
N LEU A 92 23.65 3.28 -0.78
CA LEU A 92 24.16 4.29 0.11
C LEU A 92 24.92 3.64 1.27
#